data_b2c0cae64b66487f9955b54280c82896
#
_entry.id   b2c0cae64b66487f9955b54280c82896
#
_cell.length_a   1.000
_cell.length_b   1.000
_cell.length_c   1.000
_cell.angle_alpha   90.00
_cell.angle_beta   90.00
_cell.angle_gamma   90.00
#
_symmetry.space_group_name_H-M   'P 1'
#
loop_
_entity.id
_entity.type
_entity.pdbx_description
1 polymer ?
#
loop_
_entity_poly.entity_id
_entity_poly.type
_entity_poly.pdbx_seq_one_letter_code
_entity_poly.pdbx_strand_id
1 'polypeptide(L)'
;MQKTATTPSKILDLTAAAFLLVAFLTGIAGALQTPTLSIFLADELKARPIMVGFFFTGSAIMGILVSQFLARHSDKQGDRKLLILLCCLFGVLACTLFAWNRNYFILLSTGVLLSSFASTANPQMFALAREHADRTGRETVMFSTFLRAQISLAWVIGPPLAYELAMGFSFKVMYLTAAIAFVVCGLIVWLFLPSIQRNIPVVTQPVEIFTLHPQEAGYAATFCGLFNDVGGE
;
A
#
# COMPACT_ATOMS: atom_id res chain seq x y z
N MET A 1 19.64 0.95 -44.94
CA MET A 1 18.63 1.93 -44.52
C MET A 1 18.24 1.63 -43.12
N GLN A 2 18.87 2.36 -42.16
CA GLN A 2 18.72 2.17 -40.72
C GLN A 2 17.54 3.06 -40.29
N LYS A 3 16.42 2.43 -39.93
CA LYS A 3 15.27 3.14 -39.35
C LYS A 3 15.62 3.49 -37.92
N THR A 4 15.97 4.74 -37.69
CA THR A 4 16.11 5.37 -36.38
C THR A 4 14.76 5.32 -35.65
N ALA A 5 14.60 4.33 -34.78
CA ALA A 5 13.51 4.29 -33.81
C ALA A 5 13.89 5.22 -32.65
N THR A 6 13.57 6.50 -32.82
CA THR A 6 13.66 7.47 -31.73
C THR A 6 12.35 7.48 -30.95
N THR A 7 12.44 7.25 -29.67
CA THR A 7 11.60 7.71 -28.55
C THR A 7 10.70 6.70 -27.80
N PRO A 8 11.23 5.61 -27.23
CA PRO A 8 10.57 5.04 -26.06
C PRO A 8 11.17 5.54 -24.73
N SER A 9 12.39 6.08 -24.71
CA SER A 9 13.13 6.33 -23.46
C SER A 9 12.51 7.42 -22.57
N LYS A 10 12.06 8.56 -23.12
CA LYS A 10 11.57 9.68 -22.31
C LYS A 10 10.22 9.46 -21.64
N ILE A 11 9.28 8.80 -22.30
CA ILE A 11 7.95 8.49 -21.73
C ILE A 11 8.11 7.40 -20.65
N LEU A 12 8.99 6.45 -20.89
CA LEU A 12 9.31 5.39 -19.94
C LEU A 12 9.95 5.95 -18.65
N ASP A 13 10.81 6.95 -18.78
CA ASP A 13 11.44 7.62 -17.65
C ASP A 13 10.43 8.47 -16.86
N LEU A 14 9.50 9.13 -17.55
CA LEU A 14 8.45 9.92 -16.90
C LEU A 14 7.47 9.05 -16.09
N THR A 15 7.06 7.91 -16.62
CA THR A 15 6.21 6.95 -15.89
C THR A 15 6.93 6.38 -14.67
N ALA A 16 8.22 6.05 -14.80
CA ALA A 16 9.01 5.57 -13.66
C ALA A 16 9.16 6.65 -12.59
N ALA A 17 9.40 7.90 -12.97
CA ALA A 17 9.44 9.03 -12.05
C ALA A 17 8.09 9.24 -11.36
N ALA A 18 6.98 9.08 -12.07
CA ALA A 18 5.64 9.14 -11.50
C ALA A 18 5.41 8.06 -10.43
N PHE A 19 5.84 6.81 -10.67
CA PHE A 19 5.78 5.75 -9.65
C PHE A 19 6.58 6.10 -8.40
N LEU A 20 7.79 6.64 -8.55
CA LEU A 20 8.64 7.06 -7.42
C LEU A 20 7.98 8.18 -6.62
N LEU A 21 7.39 9.17 -7.30
CA LEU A 21 6.71 10.29 -6.67
C LEU A 21 5.43 9.84 -5.95
N VAL A 22 4.65 8.93 -6.53
CA VAL A 22 3.48 8.31 -5.90
C VAL A 22 3.88 7.55 -4.64
N ALA A 23 4.98 6.78 -4.68
CA ALA A 23 5.52 6.06 -3.53
C ALA A 23 5.91 7.03 -2.39
N PHE A 24 6.57 8.13 -2.73
CA PHE A 24 6.97 9.16 -1.78
C PHE A 24 5.74 9.84 -1.15
N LEU A 25 4.77 10.28 -1.97
CA LEU A 25 3.58 10.99 -1.50
C LEU A 25 2.67 10.10 -0.62
N THR A 26 2.46 8.85 -1.01
CA THR A 26 1.70 7.91 -0.16
C THR A 26 2.44 7.59 1.14
N GLY A 27 3.77 7.51 1.08
CA GLY A 27 4.64 7.38 2.26
C GLY A 27 4.52 8.58 3.19
N ILE A 28 4.61 9.82 2.68
CA ILE A 28 4.44 11.06 3.46
C ILE A 28 3.05 11.12 4.09
N ALA A 29 1.98 10.85 3.33
CA ALA A 29 0.62 10.87 3.85
C ALA A 29 0.43 9.91 5.04
N GLY A 30 1.03 8.71 4.98
CA GLY A 30 1.03 7.77 6.11
C GLY A 30 1.91 8.21 7.28
N ALA A 31 3.10 8.72 6.98
CA ALA A 31 4.07 9.17 7.99
C ALA A 31 3.65 10.44 8.73
N LEU A 32 2.77 11.26 8.15
CA LEU A 32 2.16 12.39 8.85
C LEU A 32 1.13 11.94 9.91
N GLN A 33 0.34 10.93 9.60
CA GLN A 33 -0.79 10.51 10.43
C GLN A 33 -0.39 9.55 11.56
N THR A 34 0.42 8.54 11.24
CA THR A 34 0.66 7.41 12.16
C THR A 34 1.32 7.82 13.49
N PRO A 35 2.41 8.61 13.53
CA PRO A 35 3.10 8.93 14.79
C PRO A 35 2.30 9.87 15.70
N THR A 36 1.45 10.72 15.11
CA THR A 36 0.69 11.73 15.86
C THR A 36 -0.72 11.27 16.24
N LEU A 37 -1.17 10.11 15.73
CA LEU A 37 -2.53 9.60 15.95
C LEU A 37 -2.84 9.37 17.43
N SER A 38 -1.90 8.83 18.23
CA SER A 38 -2.09 8.61 19.65
C SER A 38 -2.28 9.92 20.41
N ILE A 39 -1.49 10.94 20.08
CA ILE A 39 -1.59 12.27 20.69
C ILE A 39 -2.90 12.93 20.28
N PHE A 40 -3.29 12.84 19.02
CA PHE A 40 -4.57 13.33 18.53
C PHE A 40 -5.76 12.72 19.30
N LEU A 41 -5.76 11.41 19.52
CA LEU A 41 -6.82 10.73 20.26
C LEU A 41 -6.85 11.17 21.73
N ALA A 42 -5.67 11.34 22.36
CA ALA A 42 -5.58 11.73 23.77
C ALA A 42 -5.91 13.21 23.98
N ASP A 43 -5.38 14.11 23.14
CA ASP A 43 -5.45 15.55 23.37
C ASP A 43 -6.71 16.17 22.77
N GLU A 44 -7.06 15.81 21.52
CA GLU A 44 -8.23 16.40 20.86
C GLU A 44 -9.55 15.69 21.19
N LEU A 45 -9.53 14.35 21.29
CA LEU A 45 -10.73 13.58 21.61
C LEU A 45 -10.89 13.30 23.11
N LYS A 46 -9.86 13.62 23.93
CA LYS A 46 -9.84 13.29 25.36
C LYS A 46 -10.11 11.81 25.64
N ALA A 47 -9.66 10.95 24.72
CA ALA A 47 -9.85 9.51 24.83
C ALA A 47 -9.02 8.93 25.97
N ARG A 48 -9.62 8.02 26.75
CA ARG A 48 -8.91 7.28 27.80
C ARG A 48 -7.88 6.33 27.15
N PRO A 49 -6.76 5.98 27.84
CA PRO A 49 -5.73 5.11 27.29
C PRO A 49 -6.27 3.78 26.72
N ILE A 50 -7.29 3.21 27.35
CA ILE A 50 -7.93 1.98 26.88
C ILE A 50 -8.66 2.20 25.55
N MET A 51 -9.29 3.37 25.32
CA MET A 51 -9.95 3.71 24.07
C MET A 51 -8.93 3.90 22.95
N VAL A 52 -7.76 4.46 23.25
CA VAL A 52 -6.65 4.56 22.30
C VAL A 52 -6.21 3.15 21.86
N GLY A 53 -6.07 2.22 22.82
CA GLY A 53 -5.76 0.81 22.52
C GLY A 53 -6.82 0.15 21.62
N PHE A 54 -8.11 0.33 21.89
CA PHE A 54 -9.19 -0.16 21.04
C PHE A 54 -9.17 0.44 19.65
N PHE A 55 -8.80 1.72 19.51
CA PHE A 55 -8.68 2.37 18.21
C PHE A 55 -7.59 1.72 17.36
N PHE A 56 -6.40 1.49 17.92
CA PHE A 56 -5.30 0.84 17.19
C PHE A 56 -5.62 -0.63 16.87
N THR A 57 -6.23 -1.37 17.79
CA THR A 57 -6.65 -2.75 17.56
C THR A 57 -7.70 -2.83 16.45
N GLY A 58 -8.71 -1.97 16.51
CA GLY A 58 -9.75 -1.87 15.47
C GLY A 58 -9.16 -1.50 14.11
N SER A 59 -8.21 -0.55 14.08
CA SER A 59 -7.52 -0.16 12.86
C SER A 59 -6.70 -1.30 12.26
N ALA A 60 -6.02 -2.09 13.08
CA ALA A 60 -5.26 -3.25 12.63
C ALA A 60 -6.16 -4.33 12.02
N ILE A 61 -7.27 -4.68 12.70
CA ILE A 61 -8.23 -5.66 12.22
C ILE A 61 -8.86 -5.20 10.89
N MET A 62 -9.36 -3.96 10.84
CA MET A 62 -9.94 -3.41 9.62
C MET A 62 -8.93 -3.31 8.48
N GLY A 63 -7.69 -2.95 8.77
CA GLY A 63 -6.60 -2.92 7.79
C GLY A 63 -6.37 -4.28 7.15
N ILE A 64 -6.35 -5.36 7.94
CA ILE A 64 -6.20 -6.74 7.44
C ILE A 64 -7.42 -7.12 6.57
N LEU A 65 -8.63 -6.90 7.06
CA LEU A 65 -9.85 -7.26 6.34
C LEU A 65 -9.97 -6.53 4.99
N VAL A 66 -9.76 -5.21 5.00
CA VAL A 66 -9.83 -4.37 3.78
C VAL A 66 -8.72 -4.75 2.81
N SER A 67 -7.50 -4.96 3.29
CA SER A 67 -6.36 -5.34 2.44
C SER A 67 -6.61 -6.67 1.74
N GLN A 68 -7.13 -7.68 2.45
CA GLN A 68 -7.47 -8.98 1.86
C GLN A 68 -8.65 -8.88 0.88
N PHE A 69 -9.67 -8.09 1.23
CA PHE A 69 -10.81 -7.87 0.34
C PHE A 69 -10.37 -7.21 -0.97
N LEU A 70 -9.58 -6.13 -0.88
CA LEU A 70 -9.08 -5.44 -2.07
C LEU A 70 -8.12 -6.31 -2.88
N ALA A 71 -7.25 -7.10 -2.26
CA ALA A 71 -6.37 -8.01 -2.96
C ALA A 71 -7.17 -9.01 -3.81
N ARG A 72 -8.17 -9.66 -3.21
CA ARG A 72 -9.06 -10.60 -3.93
C ARG A 72 -9.85 -9.93 -5.06
N HIS A 73 -10.29 -8.70 -4.85
CA HIS A 73 -11.04 -7.95 -5.86
C HIS A 73 -10.14 -7.48 -7.00
N SER A 74 -8.95 -6.98 -6.68
CA SER A 74 -7.92 -6.57 -7.64
C SER A 74 -7.49 -7.69 -8.57
N ASP A 75 -7.40 -8.91 -8.05
CA ASP A 75 -7.00 -10.08 -8.84
C ASP A 75 -8.09 -10.50 -9.86
N LYS A 76 -9.36 -10.17 -9.58
CA LYS A 76 -10.49 -10.51 -10.46
C LYS A 76 -10.80 -9.46 -11.51
N GLN A 77 -10.63 -8.17 -11.24
CA GLN A 77 -11.13 -7.07 -12.09
C GLN A 77 -10.05 -6.29 -12.86
N GLY A 78 -8.79 -6.62 -12.76
CA GLY A 78 -7.76 -6.25 -13.74
C GLY A 78 -7.31 -4.77 -13.83
N ASP A 79 -7.99 -3.77 -13.29
CA ASP A 79 -7.54 -2.37 -13.37
C ASP A 79 -7.04 -1.80 -12.03
N ARG A 80 -5.75 -2.05 -11.76
CA ARG A 80 -5.08 -1.59 -10.52
C ARG A 80 -4.99 -0.06 -10.42
N LYS A 81 -4.97 0.64 -11.56
CA LYS A 81 -4.95 2.11 -11.60
C LYS A 81 -6.21 2.68 -10.94
N LEU A 82 -7.38 2.16 -11.31
CA LEU A 82 -8.65 2.59 -10.72
C LEU A 82 -8.69 2.33 -9.22
N LEU A 83 -8.17 1.17 -8.76
CA LEU A 83 -8.10 0.86 -7.33
C LEU A 83 -7.21 1.83 -6.56
N ILE A 84 -6.06 2.22 -7.11
CA ILE A 84 -5.18 3.21 -6.49
C ILE A 84 -5.89 4.58 -6.41
N LEU A 85 -6.60 4.98 -7.45
CA LEU A 85 -7.38 6.22 -7.46
C LEU A 85 -8.49 6.21 -6.39
N LEU A 86 -9.21 5.11 -6.24
CA LEU A 86 -10.22 4.93 -5.18
C LEU A 86 -9.57 4.98 -3.80
N CYS A 87 -8.42 4.34 -3.60
CA CYS A 87 -7.68 4.40 -2.35
C CYS A 87 -7.24 5.83 -2.01
N CYS A 88 -6.77 6.60 -3.00
CA CYS A 88 -6.44 8.02 -2.81
C CYS A 88 -7.68 8.85 -2.44
N LEU A 89 -8.82 8.62 -3.10
CA LEU A 89 -10.08 9.28 -2.76
C LEU A 89 -10.50 8.98 -1.31
N PHE A 90 -10.47 7.71 -0.90
CA PHE A 90 -10.75 7.33 0.49
C PHE A 90 -9.74 7.95 1.46
N GLY A 91 -8.47 8.11 1.06
CA GLY A 91 -7.45 8.81 1.83
C GLY A 91 -7.80 10.28 2.06
N VAL A 92 -8.25 10.99 1.03
CA VAL A 92 -8.73 12.37 1.15
C VAL A 92 -9.94 12.45 2.09
N LEU A 93 -10.92 11.56 1.93
CA LEU A 93 -12.12 11.53 2.77
C LEU A 93 -11.76 11.20 4.23
N ALA A 94 -10.85 10.25 4.47
CA ALA A 94 -10.37 9.94 5.81
C ALA A 94 -9.71 11.17 6.46
N CYS A 95 -8.74 11.78 5.79
CA CYS A 95 -8.01 12.95 6.30
C CYS A 95 -8.96 14.13 6.58
N THR A 96 -9.92 14.39 5.69
CA THR A 96 -10.92 15.44 5.92
C THR A 96 -11.81 15.11 7.12
N LEU A 97 -12.23 13.86 7.27
CA LEU A 97 -13.00 13.43 8.44
C LEU A 97 -12.22 13.64 9.74
N PHE A 98 -10.94 13.25 9.81
CA PHE A 98 -10.07 13.48 10.97
C PHE A 98 -9.81 14.98 11.22
N ALA A 99 -9.77 15.81 10.18
CA ALA A 99 -9.55 17.24 10.30
C ALA A 99 -10.73 17.97 10.98
N TRP A 100 -11.98 17.55 10.74
CA TRP A 100 -13.18 18.25 11.23
C TRP A 100 -13.94 17.53 12.32
N ASN A 101 -13.93 16.20 12.34
CA ASN A 101 -14.70 15.43 13.31
C ASN A 101 -13.89 15.19 14.60
N ARG A 102 -14.56 15.34 15.76
CA ARG A 102 -13.98 15.07 17.09
C ARG A 102 -14.77 13.99 17.84
N ASN A 103 -15.70 13.32 17.17
CA ASN A 103 -16.45 12.23 17.79
C ASN A 103 -15.64 10.91 17.64
N TYR A 104 -15.24 10.35 18.77
CA TYR A 104 -14.45 9.10 18.81
C TYR A 104 -15.12 7.95 18.05
N PHE A 105 -16.43 7.73 18.24
CA PHE A 105 -17.13 6.60 17.62
C PHE A 105 -17.23 6.71 16.09
N ILE A 106 -17.41 7.94 15.58
CA ILE A 106 -17.44 8.19 14.13
C ILE A 106 -16.04 7.95 13.54
N LEU A 107 -14.99 8.40 14.23
CA LEU A 107 -13.61 8.19 13.78
C LEU A 107 -13.22 6.71 13.87
N LEU A 108 -13.64 5.99 14.92
CA LEU A 108 -13.37 4.57 15.06
C LEU A 108 -14.07 3.74 13.97
N SER A 109 -15.31 4.05 13.62
CA SER A 109 -16.06 3.29 12.62
C SER A 109 -15.71 3.73 11.19
N THR A 110 -16.08 4.95 10.83
CA THR A 110 -15.94 5.46 9.47
C THR A 110 -14.50 5.89 9.16
N GLY A 111 -13.82 6.56 10.10
CA GLY A 111 -12.45 7.03 9.92
C GLY A 111 -11.47 5.88 9.75
N VAL A 112 -11.57 4.84 10.58
CA VAL A 112 -10.74 3.63 10.49
C VAL A 112 -11.01 2.88 9.19
N LEU A 113 -12.27 2.76 8.78
CA LEU A 113 -12.63 2.10 7.52
C LEU A 113 -12.01 2.82 6.32
N LEU A 114 -12.20 4.15 6.22
CA LEU A 114 -11.66 4.96 5.12
C LEU A 114 -10.13 4.94 5.08
N SER A 115 -9.46 5.06 6.23
CA SER A 115 -7.99 5.01 6.31
C SER A 115 -7.44 3.62 5.99
N SER A 116 -8.18 2.55 6.29
CA SER A 116 -7.82 1.19 5.90
C SER A 116 -7.83 1.01 4.37
N PHE A 117 -8.81 1.58 3.68
CA PHE A 117 -8.81 1.63 2.21
C PHE A 117 -7.63 2.45 1.68
N ALA A 118 -7.37 3.62 2.26
CA ALA A 118 -6.26 4.48 1.86
C ALA A 118 -4.89 3.78 2.00
N SER A 119 -4.67 3.03 3.08
CA SER A 119 -3.41 2.32 3.34
C SER A 119 -3.10 1.23 2.31
N THR A 120 -4.11 0.70 1.63
CA THR A 120 -3.93 -0.31 0.58
C THR A 120 -3.46 0.28 -0.76
N ALA A 121 -3.37 1.60 -0.90
CA ALA A 121 -2.78 2.24 -2.08
C ALA A 121 -1.33 1.77 -2.33
N ASN A 122 -0.52 1.66 -1.27
CA ASN A 122 0.88 1.23 -1.38
C ASN A 122 1.05 -0.18 -1.98
N PRO A 123 0.45 -1.26 -1.45
CA PRO A 123 0.59 -2.59 -2.05
C PRO A 123 0.04 -2.66 -3.47
N GLN A 124 -1.03 -1.94 -3.79
CA GLN A 124 -1.56 -1.89 -5.16
C GLN A 124 -0.60 -1.16 -6.12
N MET A 125 0.03 -0.08 -5.67
CA MET A 125 1.05 0.64 -6.42
C MET A 125 2.28 -0.24 -6.68
N PHE A 126 2.77 -0.99 -5.68
CA PHE A 126 3.88 -1.93 -5.89
C PHE A 126 3.53 -3.03 -6.89
N ALA A 127 2.31 -3.55 -6.84
CA ALA A 127 1.85 -4.56 -7.78
C ALA A 127 1.78 -4.01 -9.20
N LEU A 128 1.23 -2.79 -9.38
CA LEU A 128 1.19 -2.11 -10.69
C LEU A 128 2.60 -1.80 -11.21
N ALA A 129 3.51 -1.38 -10.33
CA ALA A 129 4.90 -1.09 -10.67
C ALA A 129 5.64 -2.34 -11.15
N ARG A 130 5.42 -3.50 -10.53
CA ARG A 130 5.97 -4.78 -10.97
C ARG A 130 5.46 -5.17 -12.36
N GLU A 131 4.14 -5.10 -12.57
CA GLU A 131 3.54 -5.40 -13.88
C GLU A 131 4.08 -4.46 -14.98
N HIS A 132 4.31 -3.18 -14.64
CA HIS A 132 4.93 -2.24 -15.56
C HIS A 132 6.39 -2.59 -15.87
N ALA A 133 7.18 -2.94 -14.86
CA ALA A 133 8.59 -3.33 -15.03
C ALA A 133 8.71 -4.59 -15.89
N ASP A 134 7.89 -5.61 -15.64
CA ASP A 134 7.87 -6.86 -16.41
C ASP A 134 7.53 -6.62 -17.88
N ARG A 135 6.58 -5.73 -18.18
CA ARG A 135 6.21 -5.39 -19.57
C ARG A 135 7.26 -4.56 -20.29
N THR A 136 8.02 -3.75 -19.58
CA THR A 136 9.03 -2.84 -20.16
C THR A 136 10.44 -3.43 -20.18
N GLY A 137 10.61 -4.67 -19.68
CA GLY A 137 11.90 -5.34 -19.60
C GLY A 137 12.87 -4.68 -18.61
N ARG A 138 12.36 -3.90 -17.65
CA ARG A 138 13.17 -3.33 -16.56
C ARG A 138 13.43 -4.39 -15.49
N GLU A 139 14.57 -4.28 -14.84
CA GLU A 139 14.87 -5.12 -13.70
C GLU A 139 13.92 -4.82 -12.52
N THR A 140 12.96 -5.72 -12.31
CA THR A 140 11.85 -5.58 -11.35
C THR A 140 12.34 -5.41 -9.92
N VAL A 141 13.43 -6.12 -9.56
CA VAL A 141 14.03 -6.05 -8.22
C VAL A 141 14.59 -4.66 -7.94
N MET A 142 15.37 -4.12 -8.87
CA MET A 142 15.99 -2.80 -8.75
C MET A 142 14.91 -1.71 -8.67
N PHE A 143 13.90 -1.76 -9.54
CA PHE A 143 12.80 -0.80 -9.55
C PHE A 143 12.00 -0.80 -8.24
N SER A 144 11.65 -2.00 -7.73
CA SER A 144 10.96 -2.12 -6.44
C SER A 144 11.79 -1.64 -5.25
N THR A 145 13.12 -1.76 -5.32
CA THR A 145 14.04 -1.25 -4.30
C THR A 145 14.02 0.27 -4.24
N PHE A 146 14.03 0.95 -5.39
CA PHE A 146 13.91 2.41 -5.45
C PHE A 146 12.56 2.90 -4.91
N LEU A 147 11.46 2.21 -5.21
CA LEU A 147 10.14 2.54 -4.65
C LEU A 147 10.13 2.43 -3.12
N ARG A 148 10.72 1.39 -2.56
CA ARG A 148 10.85 1.23 -1.10
C ARG A 148 11.73 2.31 -0.48
N ALA A 149 12.82 2.69 -1.14
CA ALA A 149 13.69 3.77 -0.69
C ALA A 149 12.94 5.11 -0.59
N GLN A 150 12.02 5.41 -1.53
CA GLN A 150 11.18 6.60 -1.47
C GLN A 150 10.24 6.59 -0.26
N ILE A 151 9.62 5.45 0.04
CA ILE A 151 8.79 5.31 1.25
C ILE A 151 9.64 5.47 2.51
N SER A 152 10.82 4.86 2.56
CA SER A 152 11.73 5.00 3.71
C SER A 152 12.14 6.47 3.91
N LEU A 153 12.45 7.19 2.84
CA LEU A 153 12.75 8.62 2.90
C LEU A 153 11.56 9.43 3.45
N ALA A 154 10.35 9.11 2.99
CA ALA A 154 9.13 9.72 3.49
C ALA A 154 8.93 9.47 5.00
N TRP A 155 9.28 8.28 5.50
CA TRP A 155 9.20 7.96 6.93
C TRP A 155 10.31 8.61 7.78
N VAL A 156 11.42 9.02 7.18
CA VAL A 156 12.46 9.84 7.87
C VAL A 156 11.99 11.28 8.03
N ILE A 157 11.40 11.86 6.98
CA ILE A 157 11.00 13.28 6.95
C ILE A 157 9.62 13.46 7.60
N GLY A 158 8.71 12.48 7.43
CA GLY A 158 7.30 12.59 7.82
C GLY A 158 7.06 12.85 9.30
N PRO A 159 7.62 12.06 10.25
CA PRO A 159 7.38 12.27 11.66
C PRO A 159 7.79 13.65 12.18
N PRO A 160 9.00 14.19 11.91
CA PRO A 160 9.33 15.55 12.30
C PRO A 160 8.34 16.58 11.75
N LEU A 161 7.99 16.47 10.45
CA LEU A 161 7.03 17.35 9.81
C LEU A 161 5.63 17.22 10.44
N ALA A 162 5.21 16.01 10.79
CA ALA A 162 3.92 15.76 11.44
C ALA A 162 3.83 16.46 12.81
N TYR A 163 4.89 16.35 13.63
CA TYR A 163 4.95 17.04 14.93
C TYR A 163 4.95 18.56 14.78
N GLU A 164 5.73 19.11 13.86
CA GLU A 164 5.73 20.55 13.59
C GLU A 164 4.36 21.05 13.15
N LEU A 165 3.69 20.35 12.23
CA LEU A 165 2.36 20.73 11.77
C LEU A 165 1.29 20.57 12.87
N ALA A 166 1.35 19.50 13.66
CA ALA A 166 0.37 19.21 14.70
C ALA A 166 0.51 20.14 15.92
N MET A 167 1.74 20.34 16.40
CA MET A 167 2.05 21.10 17.61
C MET A 167 2.28 22.58 17.34
N GLY A 168 2.91 22.92 16.20
CA GLY A 168 3.18 24.31 15.82
C GLY A 168 1.96 25.03 15.26
N PHE A 169 1.07 24.32 14.57
CA PHE A 169 -0.15 24.90 13.99
C PHE A 169 -1.41 24.25 14.56
N SER A 170 -1.77 23.06 14.08
CA SER A 170 -2.89 22.27 14.63
C SER A 170 -2.96 20.89 13.96
N PHE A 171 -3.62 19.94 14.60
CA PHE A 171 -3.95 18.65 13.99
C PHE A 171 -4.76 18.80 12.70
N LYS A 172 -5.64 19.81 12.64
CA LYS A 172 -6.41 20.11 11.43
C LYS A 172 -5.51 20.41 10.23
N VAL A 173 -4.49 21.27 10.41
CA VAL A 173 -3.53 21.60 9.35
C VAL A 173 -2.75 20.37 8.92
N MET A 174 -2.29 19.56 9.86
CA MET A 174 -1.57 18.31 9.56
C MET A 174 -2.41 17.34 8.72
N TYR A 175 -3.68 17.09 9.11
CA TYR A 175 -4.56 16.21 8.34
C TYR A 175 -4.90 16.79 6.96
N LEU A 176 -5.08 18.11 6.83
CA LEU A 176 -5.30 18.75 5.54
C LEU A 176 -4.06 18.65 4.63
N THR A 177 -2.85 18.76 5.18
CA THR A 177 -1.61 18.53 4.42
C THR A 177 -1.54 17.09 3.90
N ALA A 178 -1.91 16.10 4.72
CA ALA A 178 -2.01 14.72 4.29
C ALA A 178 -3.09 14.52 3.20
N ALA A 179 -4.24 15.21 3.32
CA ALA A 179 -5.28 15.18 2.29
C ALA A 179 -4.77 15.75 0.95
N ILE A 180 -4.03 16.86 0.97
CA ILE A 180 -3.41 17.45 -0.22
C ILE A 180 -2.42 16.45 -0.85
N ALA A 181 -1.60 15.76 -0.04
CA ALA A 181 -0.69 14.74 -0.55
C ALA A 181 -1.45 13.61 -1.28
N PHE A 182 -2.60 13.15 -0.76
CA PHE A 182 -3.45 12.17 -1.44
C PHE A 182 -4.09 12.72 -2.73
N VAL A 183 -4.52 13.99 -2.76
CA VAL A 183 -5.05 14.62 -3.98
C VAL A 183 -3.98 14.68 -5.06
N VAL A 184 -2.78 15.18 -4.73
CA VAL A 184 -1.65 15.26 -5.67
C VAL A 184 -1.27 13.86 -6.15
N CYS A 185 -1.22 12.86 -5.24
CA CYS A 185 -0.99 11.48 -5.58
C CYS A 185 -2.02 10.96 -6.58
N GLY A 186 -3.31 11.15 -6.34
CA GLY A 186 -4.39 10.76 -7.24
C GLY A 186 -4.27 11.42 -8.62
N LEU A 187 -3.93 12.71 -8.68
CA LEU A 187 -3.69 13.42 -9.94
C LEU A 187 -2.53 12.82 -10.73
N ILE A 188 -1.41 12.52 -10.08
CA ILE A 188 -0.25 11.89 -10.73
C ILE A 188 -0.60 10.50 -11.24
N VAL A 189 -1.30 9.70 -10.45
CA VAL A 189 -1.79 8.38 -10.86
C VAL A 189 -2.70 8.49 -12.08
N TRP A 190 -3.62 9.44 -12.08
CA TRP A 190 -4.55 9.63 -13.18
C TRP A 190 -3.87 10.05 -14.47
N LEU A 191 -2.91 10.99 -14.40
CA LEU A 191 -2.25 11.57 -15.56
C LEU A 191 -1.12 10.71 -16.13
N PHE A 192 -0.31 10.08 -15.27
CA PHE A 192 0.99 9.50 -15.69
C PHE A 192 1.07 7.98 -15.55
N LEU A 193 0.23 7.34 -14.74
CA LEU A 193 0.29 5.90 -14.61
C LEU A 193 -0.52 5.21 -15.73
N PRO A 194 0.06 4.15 -16.36
CA PRO A 194 -0.66 3.40 -17.37
C PRO A 194 -1.78 2.56 -16.75
N SER A 195 -2.92 2.48 -17.43
CA SER A 195 -3.95 1.48 -17.15
C SER A 195 -3.47 0.15 -17.75
N ILE A 196 -3.14 -0.79 -16.88
CA ILE A 196 -2.67 -2.12 -17.27
C ILE A 196 -3.81 -3.08 -17.02
N GLN A 197 -4.60 -3.39 -18.05
CA GLN A 197 -5.54 -4.50 -17.99
C GLN A 197 -4.77 -5.82 -18.01
N ARG A 198 -4.97 -6.62 -16.99
CA ARG A 198 -4.43 -7.97 -16.92
C ARG A 198 -5.31 -8.85 -17.81
N ASN A 199 -4.83 -9.20 -19.00
CA ASN A 199 -5.34 -10.37 -19.69
C ASN A 199 -4.99 -11.56 -18.79
N ILE A 200 -5.96 -12.07 -18.05
CA ILE A 200 -5.83 -13.33 -17.32
C ILE A 200 -5.63 -14.37 -18.41
N PRO A 201 -4.43 -14.94 -18.61
CA PRO A 201 -4.35 -16.13 -19.41
C PRO A 201 -5.21 -17.14 -18.67
N VAL A 202 -6.25 -17.65 -19.34
CA VAL A 202 -6.93 -18.86 -18.89
C VAL A 202 -5.84 -19.92 -18.91
N VAL A 203 -5.22 -20.16 -17.75
CA VAL A 203 -4.30 -21.26 -17.58
C VAL A 203 -5.16 -22.54 -17.60
N THR A 204 -5.45 -22.96 -18.81
CA THR A 204 -5.84 -24.32 -19.13
C THR A 204 -4.56 -25.15 -19.20
N GLN A 205 -3.75 -25.10 -18.15
CA GLN A 205 -2.81 -26.19 -17.93
C GLN A 205 -3.56 -27.21 -17.11
N PRO A 206 -3.66 -28.46 -17.62
CA PRO A 206 -4.03 -29.58 -16.76
C PRO A 206 -3.07 -29.52 -15.59
N VAL A 207 -3.58 -29.66 -14.36
CA VAL A 207 -2.74 -29.88 -13.19
C VAL A 207 -1.90 -31.10 -13.52
N GLU A 208 -0.66 -30.89 -13.99
CA GLU A 208 0.33 -31.94 -13.95
C GLU A 208 0.42 -32.29 -12.47
N ILE A 209 -0.17 -33.42 -12.12
CA ILE A 209 0.03 -34.04 -10.82
C ILE A 209 1.55 -34.16 -10.72
N PHE A 210 2.12 -33.34 -9.82
CA PHE A 210 3.55 -33.34 -9.54
C PHE A 210 3.92 -34.76 -9.11
N THR A 211 4.29 -35.58 -10.07
CA THR A 211 4.87 -36.89 -9.82
C THR A 211 6.26 -36.62 -9.27
N LEU A 212 6.37 -36.65 -7.94
CA LEU A 212 7.64 -36.56 -7.25
C LEU A 212 8.57 -37.57 -7.91
N HIS A 213 9.69 -37.07 -8.44
CA HIS A 213 10.77 -37.96 -8.93
C HIS A 213 11.12 -38.93 -7.80
N PRO A 214 11.33 -40.23 -8.07
CA PRO A 214 11.57 -41.24 -7.03
C PRO A 214 12.66 -40.87 -6.03
N GLN A 215 13.61 -40.01 -6.40
CA GLN A 215 14.66 -39.51 -5.51
C GLN A 215 14.14 -38.48 -4.50
N GLU A 216 13.15 -37.65 -4.84
CA GLU A 216 12.59 -36.63 -3.93
C GLU A 216 11.59 -37.22 -2.94
N ALA A 217 10.93 -38.32 -3.30
CA ALA A 217 10.09 -39.10 -2.39
C ALA A 217 10.89 -39.69 -1.23
N GLY A 218 12.16 -40.02 -1.45
CA GLY A 218 13.10 -40.50 -0.41
C GLY A 218 13.38 -39.43 0.65
N TYR A 219 13.57 -38.17 0.25
CA TYR A 219 13.85 -37.08 1.19
C TYR A 219 12.61 -36.70 2.01
N ALA A 220 11.42 -36.73 1.40
CA ALA A 220 10.17 -36.46 2.09
C ALA A 220 9.85 -37.53 3.15
N ALA A 221 10.12 -38.81 2.83
CA ALA A 221 9.93 -39.90 3.77
C ALA A 221 10.92 -39.84 4.95
N THR A 222 12.20 -39.44 4.67
CA THR A 222 13.21 -39.23 5.71
C THR A 222 12.88 -38.07 6.63
N PHE A 223 12.30 -36.97 6.08
CA PHE A 223 11.90 -35.83 6.85
C PHE A 223 10.67 -36.13 7.74
N CYS A 224 9.68 -36.89 7.25
CA CYS A 224 8.57 -37.37 8.06
C CYS A 224 8.99 -38.37 9.17
N GLY A 225 10.00 -39.20 8.92
CA GLY A 225 10.55 -40.13 9.92
C GLY A 225 11.23 -39.41 11.08
N LEU A 226 11.94 -38.33 10.81
CA LEU A 226 12.63 -37.51 11.83
C LEU A 226 11.65 -36.78 12.77
N PHE A 227 10.45 -36.44 12.32
CA PHE A 227 9.43 -35.81 13.18
C PHE A 227 8.66 -36.80 14.05
N ASN A 228 8.62 -38.07 13.67
CA ASN A 228 7.93 -39.11 14.43
C ASN A 228 8.77 -39.67 15.59
N ASP A 229 10.09 -39.52 15.52
CA ASP A 229 11.02 -39.98 16.57
C ASP A 229 11.20 -38.97 17.71
N VAL A 230 10.80 -37.72 17.52
CA VAL A 230 10.91 -36.65 18.56
C VAL A 230 9.67 -36.54 19.44
N GLY A 231 8.58 -37.29 19.13
CA GLY A 231 7.32 -37.27 19.88
C GLY A 231 7.06 -38.46 20.80
N GLY A 232 8.06 -39.29 21.04
CA GLY A 232 7.92 -40.53 21.81
C GLY A 232 8.98 -40.70 22.94
N GLU A 233 9.06 -39.73 23.88
CA GLU A 233 9.58 -39.90 25.24
C GLU A 233 8.80 -39.01 26.22
#